data_d66054f186a2fe469684ed8c6f716e90
#
_entry.id   d66054f186a2fe469684ed8c6f716e90
#
_cell.length_a   1.000
_cell.length_b   1.000
_cell.length_c   1.000
_cell.angle_alpha   90.00
_cell.angle_beta   90.00
_cell.angle_gamma   90.00
#
_symmetry.space_group_name_H-M   'P 1'
#
loop_
_entity.id
_entity.type
_entity.pdbx_description
1 polymer ?
#
loop_
_entity_poly.entity_id
_entity_poly.type
_entity_poly.pdbx_seq_one_letter_code
_entity_poly.pdbx_strand_id
1 'polypeptide(L)'
;MPKSTAIYWNPLTPASQSRWTWVKGLDGMVEELTLSIDPATGEYTRLTRFLPGADTSAFGGKSHAYPEEVFIVSGQLHDAAFDLWLEAGHYASRPPGEVHGPFRTDVGCVVLEVSFPNRVGD
;
A
#
# COMPACT_ATOMS: atom_id res chain seq x y z
N MET A 1 3.41 21.47 -7.87
CA MET A 1 2.46 21.54 -6.74
C MET A 1 2.84 20.53 -5.68
N PRO A 2 2.80 20.90 -4.41
CA PRO A 2 3.02 19.95 -3.33
C PRO A 2 2.01 18.82 -3.34
N LYS A 3 2.32 17.76 -2.64
CA LYS A 3 1.51 16.53 -2.54
C LYS A 3 0.24 16.70 -1.69
N SER A 4 -0.23 17.83 -1.41
CA SER A 4 -1.40 18.01 -0.57
C SER A 4 -2.65 18.31 -1.38
N THR A 5 -3.80 17.95 -0.84
CA THR A 5 -5.10 18.33 -1.35
C THR A 5 -5.85 19.09 -0.26
N ALA A 6 -6.79 19.91 -0.66
CA ALA A 6 -7.61 20.70 0.28
C ALA A 6 -8.97 20.03 0.51
N ILE A 7 -9.09 18.73 0.27
CA ILE A 7 -10.36 18.02 0.31
C ILE A 7 -10.44 17.14 1.56
N TYR A 8 -11.58 17.22 2.24
CA TYR A 8 -11.94 16.28 3.29
C TYR A 8 -12.94 15.28 2.71
N TRP A 9 -12.63 13.99 2.81
CA TRP A 9 -13.51 12.94 2.33
C TRP A 9 -13.14 11.62 2.99
N ASN A 10 -14.06 10.64 2.91
CA ASN A 10 -13.79 9.32 3.45
C ASN A 10 -13.61 8.33 2.29
N PRO A 11 -12.38 7.92 1.99
CA PRO A 11 -12.11 6.99 0.89
C PRO A 11 -12.65 5.57 1.13
N LEU A 12 -13.04 5.24 2.34
CA LEU A 12 -13.49 3.90 2.71
C LEU A 12 -15.00 3.72 2.64
N THR A 13 -15.76 4.77 2.32
CA THR A 13 -17.21 4.66 2.16
C THR A 13 -17.59 3.98 0.85
N PRO A 14 -18.76 3.35 0.76
CA PRO A 14 -19.23 2.78 -0.50
C PRO A 14 -19.31 3.80 -1.64
N ALA A 15 -19.63 5.05 -1.34
CA ALA A 15 -19.68 6.13 -2.34
C ALA A 15 -18.32 6.41 -3.00
N SER A 16 -17.23 6.07 -2.33
CA SER A 16 -15.88 6.28 -2.86
C SER A 16 -15.35 5.09 -3.66
N GLN A 17 -16.10 3.98 -3.72
CA GLN A 17 -15.62 2.74 -4.35
C GLN A 17 -15.23 2.93 -5.83
N SER A 18 -15.92 3.80 -6.56
CA SER A 18 -15.64 4.05 -7.97
C SER A 18 -14.27 4.69 -8.22
N ARG A 19 -13.61 5.21 -7.18
CA ARG A 19 -12.29 5.83 -7.28
C ARG A 19 -11.16 4.82 -7.11
N TRP A 20 -11.46 3.61 -6.64
CA TRP A 20 -10.47 2.55 -6.50
C TRP A 20 -10.20 1.89 -7.84
N THR A 21 -8.95 1.48 -8.06
CA THR A 21 -8.55 0.77 -9.27
C THR A 21 -7.93 -0.58 -8.92
N TRP A 22 -8.23 -1.60 -9.72
CA TRP A 22 -7.67 -2.93 -9.53
C TRP A 22 -6.19 -2.97 -9.92
N VAL A 23 -5.39 -3.66 -9.12
CA VAL A 23 -4.00 -3.95 -9.45
C VAL A 23 -3.97 -5.10 -10.46
N LYS A 24 -3.34 -4.89 -11.60
CA LYS A 24 -3.24 -5.91 -12.65
C LYS A 24 -2.42 -7.11 -12.17
N GLY A 25 -2.85 -8.31 -12.58
CA GLY A 25 -2.12 -9.54 -12.30
C GLY A 25 -2.43 -10.19 -10.97
N LEU A 26 -3.40 -9.67 -10.22
CA LEU A 26 -3.80 -10.21 -8.91
C LEU A 26 -5.26 -10.66 -8.88
N ASP A 27 -5.84 -10.99 -10.03
CA ASP A 27 -7.16 -11.60 -10.19
C ASP A 27 -8.30 -10.80 -9.54
N GLY A 28 -8.18 -9.47 -9.51
CA GLY A 28 -9.18 -8.62 -8.90
C GLY A 28 -9.23 -8.71 -7.36
N MET A 29 -8.17 -9.19 -6.73
CA MET A 29 -8.12 -9.38 -5.28
C MET A 29 -7.43 -8.22 -4.55
N VAL A 30 -6.80 -7.31 -5.28
CA VAL A 30 -6.12 -6.16 -4.71
C VAL A 30 -6.49 -4.91 -5.50
N GLU A 31 -6.86 -3.86 -4.77
CA GLU A 31 -7.17 -2.57 -5.38
C GLU A 31 -6.46 -1.45 -4.64
N GLU A 32 -6.28 -0.32 -5.32
CA GLU A 32 -5.56 0.82 -4.73
C GLU A 32 -6.26 2.12 -5.05
N LEU A 33 -6.02 3.11 -4.19
CA LEU A 33 -6.58 4.46 -4.31
C LEU A 33 -5.52 5.47 -3.90
N THR A 34 -5.08 6.30 -4.86
CA THR A 34 -4.15 7.38 -4.56
C THR A 34 -4.91 8.52 -3.89
N LEU A 35 -4.51 8.89 -2.68
CA LEU A 35 -5.11 9.98 -1.92
C LEU A 35 -4.51 11.31 -2.30
N SER A 36 -3.20 11.37 -2.47
CA SER A 36 -2.48 12.56 -2.89
C SER A 36 -1.19 12.17 -3.59
N ILE A 37 -0.76 13.00 -4.54
CA ILE A 37 0.48 12.79 -5.27
C ILE A 37 1.08 14.14 -5.64
N ASP A 38 2.41 14.23 -5.55
CA ASP A 38 3.17 15.34 -6.11
C ASP A 38 3.66 14.93 -7.50
N PRO A 39 3.10 15.49 -8.58
CA PRO A 39 3.50 15.07 -9.92
C PRO A 39 4.94 15.43 -10.29
N ALA A 40 5.55 16.39 -9.59
CA ALA A 40 6.93 16.79 -9.84
C ALA A 40 7.93 15.80 -9.25
N THR A 41 7.63 15.20 -8.09
CA THR A 41 8.54 14.31 -7.37
C THR A 41 8.11 12.85 -7.42
N GLY A 42 6.83 12.58 -7.71
CA GLY A 42 6.26 11.25 -7.63
C GLY A 42 5.91 10.79 -6.20
N GLU A 43 6.16 11.62 -5.19
CA GLU A 43 5.78 11.30 -3.82
C GLU A 43 4.27 11.16 -3.70
N TYR A 44 3.81 10.11 -3.01
CA TYR A 44 2.37 9.87 -2.91
C TYR A 44 1.97 9.27 -1.57
N THR A 45 0.69 9.44 -1.27
CA THR A 45 -0.02 8.73 -0.20
C THR A 45 -1.14 7.94 -0.85
N ARG A 46 -1.21 6.65 -0.52
CA ARG A 46 -2.12 5.71 -1.17
C ARG A 46 -2.71 4.76 -0.15
N LEU A 47 -3.93 4.30 -0.43
CA LEU A 47 -4.50 3.13 0.24
C LEU A 47 -4.39 1.93 -0.70
N THR A 48 -4.05 0.78 -0.16
CA THR A 48 -4.13 -0.51 -0.85
C THR A 48 -5.07 -1.40 -0.06
N ARG A 49 -6.04 -2.01 -0.75
CA ARG A 49 -6.99 -2.92 -0.13
C ARG A 49 -6.78 -4.32 -0.69
N PHE A 50 -6.50 -5.24 0.21
CA PHE A 50 -6.45 -6.67 -0.09
C PHE A 50 -7.78 -7.29 0.30
N LEU A 51 -8.46 -7.94 -0.65
CA LEU A 51 -9.70 -8.65 -0.35
C LEU A 51 -9.40 -9.93 0.42
N PRO A 52 -10.37 -10.48 1.17
CA PRO A 52 -10.17 -11.77 1.85
C PRO A 52 -9.67 -12.84 0.88
N GLY A 53 -8.58 -13.51 1.25
CA GLY A 53 -7.95 -14.53 0.42
C GLY A 53 -6.93 -14.00 -0.59
N ALA A 54 -6.67 -12.69 -0.64
CA ALA A 54 -5.69 -12.12 -1.56
C ALA A 54 -4.29 -12.66 -1.26
N ASP A 55 -3.52 -12.90 -2.34
CA ASP A 55 -2.17 -13.43 -2.28
C ASP A 55 -1.37 -12.84 -3.44
N THR A 56 -0.26 -12.18 -3.13
CA THR A 56 0.58 -11.53 -4.15
C THR A 56 1.78 -12.37 -4.54
N SER A 57 1.76 -13.68 -4.30
CA SER A 57 2.86 -14.59 -4.64
C SER A 57 3.26 -14.51 -6.11
N ALA A 58 2.32 -14.19 -7.02
CA ALA A 58 2.62 -14.02 -8.43
C ALA A 58 3.64 -12.90 -8.70
N PHE A 59 3.73 -11.91 -7.80
CA PHE A 59 4.68 -10.81 -7.92
C PHE A 59 6.01 -11.07 -7.22
N GLY A 60 6.07 -12.08 -6.34
CA GLY A 60 7.25 -12.33 -5.51
C GLY A 60 7.52 -11.21 -4.50
N GLY A 61 8.71 -11.23 -3.93
CA GLY A 61 9.17 -10.15 -3.08
C GLY A 61 9.55 -8.92 -3.91
N LYS A 62 9.41 -7.75 -3.31
CA LYS A 62 9.70 -6.48 -3.97
C LYS A 62 10.58 -5.61 -3.11
N SER A 63 11.40 -4.79 -3.77
CA SER A 63 12.18 -3.75 -3.11
C SER A 63 12.14 -2.49 -3.96
N HIS A 64 12.42 -1.35 -3.30
CA HIS A 64 12.49 -0.06 -3.97
C HIS A 64 13.82 0.62 -3.64
N ALA A 65 14.29 1.47 -4.55
CA ALA A 65 15.47 2.30 -4.28
C ALA A 65 15.13 3.51 -3.39
N TYR A 66 13.89 3.65 -2.96
CA TYR A 66 13.40 4.78 -2.18
C TYR A 66 12.68 4.31 -0.91
N PRO A 67 12.58 5.18 0.11
CA PRO A 67 11.89 4.81 1.35
C PRO A 67 10.37 4.83 1.18
N GLU A 68 9.72 3.99 1.98
CA GLU A 68 8.27 3.88 2.06
C GLU A 68 7.86 3.67 3.52
N GLU A 69 6.72 4.21 3.90
CA GLU A 69 6.11 3.95 5.19
C GLU A 69 4.73 3.34 4.98
N VAL A 70 4.36 2.39 5.82
CA VAL A 70 3.05 1.76 5.78
C VAL A 70 2.42 1.71 7.16
N PHE A 71 1.11 1.80 7.20
CA PHE A 71 0.30 1.68 8.41
C PHE A 71 -0.92 0.82 8.09
N ILE A 72 -1.15 -0.21 8.92
CA ILE A 72 -2.29 -1.10 8.73
C ILE A 72 -3.53 -0.44 9.32
N VAL A 73 -4.47 -0.09 8.45
CA VAL A 73 -5.71 0.58 8.84
C VAL A 73 -6.72 -0.42 9.40
N SER A 74 -6.84 -1.59 8.75
CA SER A 74 -7.76 -2.64 9.17
C SER A 74 -7.31 -4.00 8.66
N GLY A 75 -7.79 -5.05 9.33
CA GLY A 75 -7.50 -6.42 8.92
C GLY A 75 -6.12 -6.89 9.31
N GLN A 76 -5.57 -7.79 8.51
CA GLN A 76 -4.26 -8.37 8.74
C GLN A 76 -3.56 -8.65 7.41
N LEU A 77 -2.24 -8.63 7.42
CA LEU A 77 -1.43 -8.89 6.25
C LEU A 77 -0.17 -9.66 6.64
N HIS A 78 0.08 -10.79 5.98
CA HIS A 78 1.30 -11.56 6.17
C HIS A 78 2.36 -11.10 5.18
N ASP A 79 3.54 -10.78 5.69
CA ASP A 79 4.73 -10.46 4.88
C ASP A 79 5.65 -11.67 4.89
N ALA A 80 5.77 -12.34 3.75
CA ALA A 80 6.56 -13.58 3.66
C ALA A 80 8.06 -13.33 3.81
N ALA A 81 8.55 -12.15 3.43
CA ALA A 81 9.98 -11.82 3.56
C ALA A 81 10.43 -11.83 5.03
N PHE A 82 9.54 -11.49 5.95
CA PHE A 82 9.83 -11.44 7.39
C PHE A 82 9.12 -12.53 8.18
N ASP A 83 8.25 -13.31 7.52
CA ASP A 83 7.39 -14.29 8.15
C ASP A 83 6.63 -13.67 9.34
N LEU A 84 5.96 -12.57 9.07
CA LEU A 84 5.33 -11.76 10.10
C LEU A 84 3.90 -11.38 9.68
N TRP A 85 2.96 -11.52 10.62
CA TRP A 85 1.62 -11.00 10.47
C TRP A 85 1.55 -9.57 11.00
N LEU A 86 1.15 -8.66 10.12
CA LEU A 86 0.87 -7.26 10.49
C LEU A 86 -0.63 -7.13 10.75
N GLU A 87 -0.98 -6.51 11.85
CA GLU A 87 -2.37 -6.31 12.25
C GLU A 87 -2.72 -4.83 12.27
N ALA A 88 -4.00 -4.52 12.39
CA ALA A 88 -4.46 -3.12 12.49
C ALA A 88 -3.68 -2.38 13.57
N GLY A 89 -3.19 -1.19 13.23
CA GLY A 89 -2.35 -0.38 14.10
C GLY A 89 -0.84 -0.62 13.95
N HIS A 90 -0.41 -1.65 13.24
CA HIS A 90 1.02 -1.84 12.96
C HIS A 90 1.52 -0.77 11.99
N TYR A 91 2.71 -0.27 12.28
CA TYR A 91 3.48 0.62 11.42
C TYR A 91 4.76 -0.06 10.97
N ALA A 92 5.15 0.15 9.73
CA ALA A 92 6.44 -0.31 9.23
C ALA A 92 7.12 0.79 8.42
N SER A 93 8.40 0.99 8.68
CA SER A 93 9.27 1.79 7.83
C SER A 93 10.04 0.84 6.93
N ARG A 94 10.02 1.10 5.63
CA ARG A 94 10.68 0.28 4.63
C ARG A 94 11.84 1.07 4.04
N PRO A 95 13.07 0.85 4.54
CA PRO A 95 14.23 1.57 4.00
C PRO A 95 14.52 1.14 2.56
N PRO A 96 15.25 1.99 1.81
CA PRO A 96 15.64 1.65 0.45
C PRO A 96 16.34 0.29 0.38
N GLY A 97 15.97 -0.51 -0.61
CA GLY A 97 16.58 -1.81 -0.86
C GLY A 97 16.04 -2.97 -0.03
N GLU A 98 15.23 -2.71 0.98
CA GLU A 98 14.64 -3.78 1.79
C GLU A 98 13.59 -4.55 0.98
N VAL A 99 13.71 -5.88 0.96
CA VAL A 99 12.74 -6.74 0.29
C VAL A 99 11.55 -6.97 1.22
N HIS A 100 10.35 -6.81 0.68
CA HIS A 100 9.10 -7.11 1.38
C HIS A 100 8.16 -7.87 0.45
N GLY A 101 7.20 -8.58 1.05
CA GLY A 101 6.30 -9.48 0.33
C GLY A 101 6.99 -10.79 -0.08
N PRO A 102 6.26 -11.67 -0.79
CA PRO A 102 4.85 -11.48 -1.15
C PRO A 102 3.94 -11.42 0.06
N PHE A 103 2.76 -10.88 -0.15
CA PHE A 103 1.77 -10.67 0.90
C PHE A 103 0.56 -11.57 0.70
N ARG A 104 -0.08 -11.92 1.81
CA ARG A 104 -1.39 -12.60 1.80
C ARG A 104 -2.22 -12.17 3.00
N THR A 105 -3.53 -12.33 2.87
CA THR A 105 -4.47 -12.08 3.95
C THR A 105 -5.57 -13.12 3.93
N ASP A 106 -6.07 -13.48 5.10
CA ASP A 106 -7.22 -14.39 5.21
C ASP A 106 -8.54 -13.59 5.26
N VAL A 107 -8.55 -12.48 5.97
CA VAL A 107 -9.77 -11.73 6.28
C VAL A 107 -9.87 -10.40 5.57
N GLY A 108 -8.86 -10.04 4.78
CA GLY A 108 -8.76 -8.74 4.15
C GLY A 108 -7.89 -7.78 4.93
N CYS A 109 -7.42 -6.73 4.25
CA CYS A 109 -6.54 -5.73 4.85
C CYS A 109 -6.61 -4.42 4.08
N VAL A 110 -6.62 -3.31 4.79
CA VAL A 110 -6.43 -1.98 4.21
C VAL A 110 -5.14 -1.40 4.76
N VAL A 111 -4.25 -0.98 3.86
CA VAL A 111 -2.94 -0.44 4.19
C VAL A 111 -2.85 1.00 3.70
N LEU A 112 -2.38 1.89 4.56
CA LEU A 112 -1.98 3.24 4.17
C LEU A 112 -0.50 3.22 3.83
N GLU A 113 -0.15 3.71 2.64
CA GLU A 113 1.22 3.74 2.15
C GLU A 113 1.64 5.18 1.83
N VAL A 114 2.84 5.57 2.28
CA VAL A 114 3.47 6.84 1.94
C VAL A 114 4.81 6.53 1.31
N SER A 115 5.02 6.96 0.07
CA SER A 115 6.23 6.66 -0.68
C SER A 115 6.93 7.92 -1.16
N PHE A 116 8.26 7.87 -1.18
CA PHE A 116 9.13 9.00 -1.50
C PHE A 116 10.06 8.66 -2.67
N PRO A 117 9.53 8.45 -3.90
CA PRO A 117 10.32 7.93 -5.02
C PRO A 117 11.51 8.78 -5.44
N ASN A 118 11.48 10.09 -5.20
CA ASN A 118 12.59 10.97 -5.54
C ASN A 118 13.69 11.01 -4.46
N ARG A 119 13.51 10.28 -3.36
CA ARG A 119 14.49 10.23 -2.27
C ARG A 119 15.19 8.88 -2.28
N VAL A 120 16.01 8.68 -3.29
CA VAL A 120 16.79 7.46 -3.43
C VAL A 120 17.78 7.37 -2.28
N GLY A 121 17.94 6.16 -1.72
CA GLY A 121 18.82 5.92 -0.59
C GLY A 121 20.28 6.25 -0.91
N ASP A 122 20.97 6.74 0.08
CA ASP A 122 22.39 7.09 -0.03
C ASP A 122 23.27 5.86 0.00
#